data_14dd12823bfc6d3cf1b00b88c0b4f8df
#
_entry.id   14dd12823bfc6d3cf1b00b88c0b4f8df
#
_cell.length_a   1.000
_cell.length_b   1.000
_cell.length_c   1.000
_cell.angle_alpha   90.00
_cell.angle_beta   90.00
_cell.angle_gamma   90.00
#
_symmetry.space_group_name_H-M   'P 1'
#
loop_
_entity.id
_entity.type
_entity.pdbx_description
1 polymer ?
#
loop_
_entity_poly.entity_id
_entity_poly.type
_entity_poly.pdbx_seq_one_letter_code
_entity_poly.pdbx_strand_id
1 'polypeptide(L)'
;MTAKKHAVRVMIGGEEYTVRSDLPPEYTREVAAYVDQALKKVLSQGPIVETHKAAILAALDITNELFQAKKGEREVAARLAALADDLTKLLPPGKRKAVISHSSSVVG
;
A
#
# COMPACT_ATOMS: atom_id res chain seq x y z
N MET A 1 -26.37 0.72 -5.28
CA MET A 1 -26.58 0.31 -3.89
C MET A 1 -25.37 0.71 -3.04
N THR A 2 -25.62 1.42 -1.95
CA THR A 2 -24.54 1.83 -1.05
C THR A 2 -24.10 0.66 -0.20
N ALA A 3 -22.79 0.47 -0.09
CA ALA A 3 -22.23 -0.57 0.78
C ALA A 3 -22.57 -0.22 2.24
N LYS A 4 -22.92 -1.23 3.00
CA LYS A 4 -23.20 -1.07 4.42
C LYS A 4 -21.91 -0.86 5.18
N LYS A 5 -21.84 0.22 5.95
CA LYS A 5 -20.67 0.49 6.77
C LYS A 5 -20.67 -0.34 8.04
N HIS A 6 -19.51 -0.83 8.39
CA HIS A 6 -19.29 -1.58 9.62
C HIS A 6 -18.61 -0.68 10.64
N ALA A 7 -19.08 -0.72 11.88
CA ALA A 7 -18.43 -0.04 12.99
C ALA A 7 -17.51 -1.06 13.68
N VAL A 8 -16.21 -0.80 13.66
CA VAL A 8 -15.22 -1.72 14.21
C VAL A 8 -14.45 -1.02 15.32
N ARG A 9 -14.40 -1.65 16.49
CA ARG A 9 -13.61 -1.15 17.61
C ARG A 9 -12.19 -1.62 17.48
N VAL A 10 -11.26 -0.69 17.58
CA VAL A 10 -9.83 -0.97 17.45
C VAL A 10 -9.06 -0.26 18.56
N MET A 11 -7.93 -0.84 18.95
CA MET A 11 -7.03 -0.25 19.92
C MET A 11 -5.81 0.29 19.21
N ILE A 12 -5.53 1.56 19.36
CA ILE A 12 -4.37 2.21 18.78
C ILE A 12 -3.71 3.07 19.84
N GLY A 13 -2.46 2.79 20.15
CA GLY A 13 -1.72 3.56 21.14
C GLY A 13 -2.31 3.44 22.56
N GLY A 14 -2.97 2.33 22.85
CA GLY A 14 -3.61 2.12 24.14
C GLY A 14 -4.99 2.74 24.29
N GLU A 15 -5.50 3.38 23.25
CA GLU A 15 -6.83 3.98 23.26
C GLU A 15 -7.77 3.27 22.31
N GLU A 16 -9.04 3.22 22.67
CA GLU A 16 -10.07 2.59 21.85
C GLU A 16 -10.68 3.60 20.87
N TYR A 17 -10.80 3.18 19.63
CA TYR A 17 -11.45 3.96 18.58
C TYR A 17 -12.50 3.12 17.89
N THR A 18 -13.57 3.76 17.44
CA THR A 18 -14.56 3.12 16.58
C THR A 18 -14.37 3.63 15.17
N VAL A 19 -14.02 2.73 14.27
CA VAL A 19 -13.79 3.08 12.86
C VAL A 19 -14.98 2.60 12.05
N ARG A 20 -15.55 3.49 11.26
CA ARG A 20 -16.64 3.16 10.35
C ARG A 20 -16.10 3.04 8.94
N SER A 21 -16.32 1.88 8.33
CA SER A 21 -15.79 1.57 7.02
C SER A 21 -16.72 0.61 6.29
N ASP A 22 -16.76 0.72 4.97
CA ASP A 22 -17.45 -0.25 4.12
C ASP A 22 -16.58 -1.45 3.80
N LEU A 23 -15.33 -1.45 4.28
CA LEU A 23 -14.41 -2.56 4.12
C LEU A 23 -14.71 -3.66 5.16
N PRO A 24 -14.28 -4.90 4.91
CA PRO A 24 -14.50 -5.97 5.89
C PRO A 24 -13.91 -5.65 7.25
N PRO A 25 -14.61 -5.98 8.36
CA PRO A 25 -14.10 -5.70 9.70
C PRO A 25 -12.70 -6.24 9.98
N GLU A 26 -12.38 -7.43 9.48
CA GLU A 26 -11.05 -8.03 9.66
C GLU A 26 -9.96 -7.20 9.01
N TYR A 27 -10.25 -6.68 7.83
CA TYR A 27 -9.32 -5.80 7.13
C TYR A 27 -9.11 -4.50 7.92
N THR A 28 -10.17 -3.92 8.45
CA THR A 28 -10.08 -2.72 9.28
C THR A 28 -9.22 -2.97 10.53
N ARG A 29 -9.34 -4.15 11.14
CA ARG A 29 -8.50 -4.51 12.28
C ARG A 29 -7.03 -4.65 11.90
N GLU A 30 -6.74 -5.21 10.75
CA GLU A 30 -5.36 -5.29 10.25
C GLU A 30 -4.75 -3.92 10.03
N VAL A 31 -5.51 -3.02 9.41
CA VAL A 31 -5.07 -1.64 9.18
C VAL A 31 -4.78 -0.95 10.52
N ALA A 32 -5.68 -1.10 11.47
CA ALA A 32 -5.52 -0.51 12.80
C ALA A 32 -4.31 -1.08 13.53
N ALA A 33 -4.08 -2.39 13.42
CA ALA A 33 -2.92 -3.04 14.02
C ALA A 33 -1.61 -2.50 13.43
N TYR A 34 -1.61 -2.23 12.15
CA TYR A 34 -0.43 -1.65 11.49
C TYR A 34 -0.12 -0.26 12.02
N VAL A 35 -1.15 0.58 12.17
CA VAL A 35 -1.01 1.92 12.75
C VAL A 35 -0.51 1.82 14.19
N ASP A 36 -1.07 0.90 14.97
CA ASP A 36 -0.67 0.70 16.35
C ASP A 36 0.82 0.33 16.47
N GLN A 37 1.29 -0.57 15.62
CA GLN A 37 2.69 -0.97 15.58
C GLN A 37 3.61 0.19 15.19
N ALA A 38 3.22 0.97 14.20
CA ALA A 38 3.99 2.13 13.78
C ALA A 38 4.10 3.16 14.89
N LEU A 39 3.00 3.39 15.62
CA LEU A 39 2.97 4.31 16.76
C LEU A 39 3.86 3.81 17.90
N LYS A 40 3.78 2.53 18.22
CA LYS A 40 4.62 1.92 19.27
C LYS A 40 6.10 2.03 18.93
N LYS A 41 6.44 1.84 17.66
CA LYS A 41 7.82 1.98 17.17
C LYS A 41 8.34 3.40 17.43
N VAL A 42 7.55 4.41 17.08
CA VAL A 42 7.92 5.81 17.31
C VAL A 42 8.12 6.08 18.79
N LEU A 43 7.19 5.63 19.63
CA LEU A 43 7.25 5.86 21.06
C LEU A 43 8.44 5.16 21.75
N SER A 44 8.93 4.07 21.16
CA SER A 44 10.06 3.32 21.70
C SER A 44 11.42 3.88 21.30
N GLN A 45 11.49 4.77 20.33
CA GLN A 45 12.74 5.23 19.73
C GLN A 45 13.37 6.46 20.35
N GLY A 46 12.75 7.03 21.36
CA GLY A 46 13.32 8.24 21.92
C GLY A 46 12.65 8.71 23.18
N PRO A 47 12.95 9.95 23.59
CA PRO A 47 12.35 10.55 24.77
C PRO A 47 10.83 10.65 24.61
N ILE A 48 10.14 10.90 25.71
CA ILE A 48 8.68 10.98 25.73
C ILE A 48 8.23 12.02 24.70
N VAL A 49 7.40 11.58 23.75
CA VAL A 49 6.84 12.41 22.70
C VAL A 49 5.34 12.51 22.93
N GLU A 50 4.77 13.69 22.74
CA GLU A 50 3.33 13.86 22.84
C GLU A 50 2.62 12.97 21.82
N THR A 51 1.47 12.42 22.20
CA THR A 51 0.76 11.43 21.39
C THR A 51 0.49 11.92 19.97
N HIS A 52 0.05 13.18 19.81
CA HIS A 52 -0.24 13.67 18.46
C HIS A 52 1.01 13.83 17.60
N LYS A 53 2.15 14.18 18.20
CA LYS A 53 3.41 14.24 17.47
C LYS A 53 3.88 12.85 17.08
N ALA A 54 3.72 11.89 17.98
CA ALA A 54 4.04 10.50 17.69
C ALA A 54 3.16 9.97 16.55
N ALA A 55 1.88 10.33 16.54
CA ALA A 55 0.96 9.94 15.47
C ALA A 55 1.38 10.51 14.12
N ILE A 56 1.82 11.77 14.09
CA ILE A 56 2.30 12.39 12.85
C ILE A 56 3.57 11.70 12.37
N LEU A 57 4.49 11.38 13.26
CA LEU A 57 5.72 10.67 12.90
C LEU A 57 5.40 9.25 12.39
N ALA A 58 4.45 8.57 13.02
CA ALA A 58 4.00 7.25 12.56
C ALA A 58 3.37 7.35 11.17
N ALA A 59 2.56 8.39 10.92
CA ALA A 59 1.96 8.62 9.62
C ALA A 59 3.01 8.86 8.54
N LEU A 60 4.06 9.62 8.86
CA LEU A 60 5.17 9.85 7.93
C LEU A 60 5.90 8.54 7.60
N ASP A 61 6.11 7.70 8.62
CA ASP A 61 6.77 6.41 8.44
C ASP A 61 5.94 5.49 7.53
N ILE A 62 4.64 5.39 7.79
CA ILE A 62 3.72 4.59 6.98
C ILE A 62 3.66 5.11 5.54
N THR A 63 3.59 6.43 5.38
CA THR A 63 3.56 7.06 4.06
C THR A 63 4.85 6.79 3.30
N ASN A 64 5.99 6.84 3.99
CA ASN A 64 7.26 6.49 3.38
C ASN A 64 7.26 5.04 2.90
N GLU A 65 6.77 4.11 3.72
CA GLU A 65 6.65 2.70 3.32
C GLU A 65 5.77 2.55 2.09
N LEU A 66 4.64 3.27 2.06
CA LEU A 66 3.74 3.27 0.91
C LEU A 66 4.44 3.75 -0.36
N PHE A 67 5.18 4.84 -0.27
CA PHE A 67 5.90 5.40 -1.41
C PHE A 67 6.99 4.45 -1.88
N GLN A 68 7.70 3.79 -0.97
CA GLN A 68 8.71 2.80 -1.33
C GLN A 68 8.08 1.59 -2.02
N ALA A 69 6.92 1.13 -1.55
CA ALA A 69 6.19 0.04 -2.19
C ALA A 69 5.76 0.41 -3.60
N LYS A 70 5.22 1.62 -3.78
CA LYS A 70 4.81 2.12 -5.10
C LYS A 70 6.00 2.25 -6.04
N LYS A 71 7.14 2.71 -5.54
CA LYS A 71 8.37 2.81 -6.33
C LYS A 71 8.82 1.43 -6.79
N GLY A 72 8.77 0.44 -5.90
CA GLY A 72 9.10 -0.95 -6.23
C GLY A 72 8.19 -1.51 -7.31
N GLU A 73 6.89 -1.25 -7.23
CA GLU A 73 5.94 -1.66 -8.27
C GLU A 73 6.25 -1.02 -9.61
N ARG A 74 6.61 0.27 -9.62
CA ARG A 74 6.98 0.97 -10.86
C ARG A 74 8.26 0.39 -11.45
N GLU A 75 9.23 0.05 -10.62
CA GLU A 75 10.48 -0.55 -11.08
C GLU A 75 10.24 -1.93 -11.69
N VAL A 76 9.40 -2.75 -11.06
CA VAL A 76 9.02 -4.06 -11.59
C VAL A 76 8.28 -3.90 -12.91
N ALA A 77 7.32 -2.98 -12.99
CA ALA A 77 6.58 -2.72 -14.21
C ALA A 77 7.51 -2.28 -15.35
N ALA A 78 8.48 -1.41 -15.03
CA ALA A 78 9.45 -0.95 -16.02
C ALA A 78 10.33 -2.11 -16.53
N ARG A 79 10.76 -3.00 -15.63
CA ARG A 79 11.55 -4.17 -16.02
C ARG A 79 10.75 -5.14 -16.86
N LEU A 80 9.48 -5.35 -16.53
CA LEU A 80 8.60 -6.20 -17.32
C LEU A 80 8.35 -5.62 -18.70
N ALA A 81 8.15 -4.31 -18.79
CA ALA A 81 7.99 -3.62 -20.07
C ALA A 81 9.24 -3.75 -20.96
N ALA A 82 10.42 -3.59 -20.35
CA ALA A 82 11.68 -3.74 -21.06
C ALA A 82 11.87 -5.18 -21.56
N LEU A 83 11.53 -6.16 -20.74
CA LEU A 83 11.61 -7.56 -21.12
C LEU A 83 10.64 -7.89 -22.24
N ALA A 84 9.42 -7.38 -22.18
CA ALA A 84 8.42 -7.56 -23.23
C ALA A 84 8.91 -6.97 -24.56
N ASP A 85 9.57 -5.80 -24.51
CA ASP A 85 10.15 -5.17 -25.70
C ASP A 85 11.26 -6.04 -26.30
N ASP A 86 12.13 -6.59 -25.47
CA ASP A 86 13.20 -7.49 -25.92
C ASP A 86 12.63 -8.74 -26.56
N LEU A 87 11.58 -9.32 -25.96
CA LEU A 87 10.90 -10.48 -26.54
C LEU A 87 10.26 -10.15 -27.89
N THR A 88 9.69 -8.96 -27.99
CA THR A 88 9.06 -8.48 -29.23
C THR A 88 10.07 -8.45 -30.38
N LYS A 89 11.30 -8.06 -30.09
CA LYS A 89 12.38 -8.01 -31.09
C LYS A 89 12.75 -9.39 -31.64
N LEU A 90 12.47 -10.44 -30.87
CA LEU A 90 12.75 -11.82 -31.26
C LEU A 90 11.61 -12.46 -32.07
N LEU A 91 10.45 -11.79 -32.13
CA LEU A 91 9.27 -12.31 -32.80
C LEU A 91 9.20 -11.83 -34.26
N PRO A 92 8.54 -12.59 -35.15
CA PRO A 92 8.25 -12.11 -36.52
C PRO A 92 7.40 -10.83 -36.43
N PRO A 93 7.57 -9.88 -37.37
CA PRO A 93 6.88 -8.58 -37.34
C PRO A 93 5.37 -8.66 -37.09
N GLY A 94 4.73 -9.66 -37.66
CA GLY A 94 3.27 -9.82 -37.50
C GLY A 94 2.80 -10.15 -36.10
N LYS A 95 3.67 -10.59 -35.18
CA LYS A 95 3.33 -10.96 -33.80
C LYS A 95 3.76 -9.94 -32.75
N ARG A 96 4.59 -8.96 -33.14
CA ARG A 96 5.10 -7.94 -32.19
C ARG A 96 3.98 -7.11 -31.59
N LYS A 97 3.02 -6.73 -32.40
CA LYS A 97 1.89 -5.90 -31.96
C LYS A 97 1.05 -6.59 -30.89
N ALA A 98 0.84 -7.89 -30.99
CA ALA A 98 0.07 -8.64 -30.00
C ALA A 98 0.76 -8.66 -28.63
N VAL A 99 2.08 -8.80 -28.60
CA VAL A 99 2.86 -8.80 -27.35
C VAL A 99 2.78 -7.43 -26.68
N ILE A 100 2.96 -6.35 -27.43
CA ILE A 100 2.88 -4.98 -26.90
C ILE A 100 1.47 -4.69 -26.34
N SER A 101 0.44 -5.09 -27.09
CA SER A 101 -0.94 -4.91 -26.68
C SER A 101 -1.25 -5.60 -25.37
N HIS A 102 -0.79 -6.83 -25.20
CA HIS A 102 -0.99 -7.61 -23.99
C HIS A 102 -0.24 -6.97 -22.80
N SER A 103 0.98 -6.51 -22.99
CA SER A 103 1.77 -5.84 -21.98
C SER A 103 1.09 -4.56 -21.49
N SER A 104 0.49 -3.78 -22.38
CA SER A 104 -0.24 -2.56 -22.03
C SER A 104 -1.43 -2.86 -21.13
N SER A 105 -2.15 -3.93 -21.36
CA SER A 105 -3.31 -4.27 -20.55
C SER A 105 -2.93 -4.68 -19.12
N VAL A 106 -1.74 -5.19 -18.92
CA VAL A 106 -1.25 -5.57 -17.59
C VAL A 106 -0.87 -4.34 -16.77
N VAL A 107 -0.35 -3.32 -17.41
CA VAL A 107 0.11 -2.08 -16.76
C VAL A 107 -1.05 -1.14 -16.42
N GLY A 108 -2.10 -1.20 -17.19
CA GLY A 108 -3.25 -0.30 -17.06
C GLY A 108 -4.05 -0.45 -15.79
#